data_8d01f923db1c5d8f99292a4a05035e8c
#
_entry.id   8d01f923db1c5d8f99292a4a05035e8c
#
_cell.length_a   1.000
_cell.length_b   1.000
_cell.length_c   1.000
_cell.angle_alpha   90.00
_cell.angle_beta   90.00
_cell.angle_gamma   90.00
#
_symmetry.space_group_name_H-M   'P 1'
#
loop_
_entity.id
_entity.type
_entity.pdbx_description
1 polymer ?
#
loop_
_entity_poly.entity_id
_entity_poly.type
_entity_poly.pdbx_seq_one_letter_code
_entity_poly.pdbx_strand_id
1 'polypeptide(L)'
;MDHSKQLIAVIAEPGPERNALAEAITCDGMWVFAADNISYLPAETALIVAHAHAVPHQHWSQLAGRLPTLVVSDSRQDADLIKAVDIGLVDYIVHPLRHAELLRRMIRKAIELHALASERDRDRARLAELNESLETHLALLRMDQQSGGHIQRRLLPARPKVINSVYFDYWFAPSLYLSGDFLDYQRYNERYSAFYFADVSGHGASSAFVTVLLKYLCNRWLNEWDGLQPERLAPDWLAAMNRELQGTDIGKHATLFVGVIDHCSHTLHYSLGAQLPMPLLVADGQLVRLEGEGMPVGLFPDIEYPSLSCALPAEFRLWLCSDGVLECLPGKTLDTRLKELEQLISESVTLEQLRDRLAQTNALLAEGDAIDEANPDRDALPDDLTIMMVSGFGHAD
;
A
#
# COMPACT_ATOMS: atom_id res chain seq x y z
N MET A 1 3.80 -37.86 -18.34
CA MET A 1 4.19 -38.45 -17.04
C MET A 1 5.41 -39.32 -17.28
N ASP A 2 6.55 -38.82 -16.91
CA ASP A 2 7.82 -39.53 -17.08
C ASP A 2 7.84 -40.67 -16.06
N HIS A 3 7.82 -41.94 -16.54
CA HIS A 3 7.94 -43.10 -15.68
C HIS A 3 9.41 -43.24 -15.23
N SER A 4 9.86 -42.31 -14.38
CA SER A 4 11.17 -42.42 -13.75
C SER A 4 11.18 -43.70 -12.90
N LYS A 5 12.08 -44.61 -13.24
CA LYS A 5 12.30 -45.88 -12.54
C LYS A 5 12.58 -45.60 -11.07
N GLN A 6 11.72 -46.09 -10.17
CA GLN A 6 11.86 -45.90 -8.73
C GLN A 6 12.71 -47.02 -8.10
N LEU A 7 13.78 -46.69 -7.45
CA LEU A 7 14.67 -47.64 -6.76
C LEU A 7 14.19 -47.92 -5.35
N ILE A 8 13.84 -49.17 -5.08
CA ILE A 8 13.39 -49.65 -3.76
C ILE A 8 14.54 -50.43 -3.11
N ALA A 9 14.98 -50.01 -1.94
CA ALA A 9 15.98 -50.77 -1.19
C ALA A 9 15.26 -51.83 -0.33
N VAL A 10 15.67 -53.07 -0.46
CA VAL A 10 15.18 -54.18 0.38
C VAL A 10 16.27 -54.57 1.35
N ILE A 11 16.00 -54.38 2.63
CA ILE A 11 16.92 -54.77 3.73
C ILE A 11 16.37 -56.04 4.39
N ALA A 12 17.01 -57.15 4.11
CA ALA A 12 16.69 -58.48 4.66
C ALA A 12 17.94 -59.36 4.72
N GLU A 13 17.93 -60.36 5.57
CA GLU A 13 19.03 -61.35 5.62
C GLU A 13 19.24 -62.01 4.28
N PRO A 14 20.49 -62.28 3.85
CA PRO A 14 20.77 -62.95 2.63
C PRO A 14 20.14 -64.37 2.59
N GLY A 15 19.29 -64.62 1.60
CA GLY A 15 18.60 -65.89 1.51
C GLY A 15 17.46 -65.92 0.54
N PRO A 16 16.76 -67.05 0.37
CA PRO A 16 15.66 -67.23 -0.57
C PRO A 16 14.49 -66.30 -0.30
N GLU A 17 14.26 -65.92 0.96
CA GLU A 17 13.18 -65.00 1.34
C GLU A 17 13.43 -63.57 0.83
N ARG A 18 14.68 -63.06 0.94
CA ARG A 18 15.07 -61.77 0.38
C ARG A 18 14.87 -61.71 -1.14
N ASN A 19 15.26 -62.78 -1.83
CA ASN A 19 15.12 -62.88 -3.26
C ASN A 19 13.63 -62.90 -3.67
N ALA A 20 12.83 -63.69 -2.97
CA ALA A 20 11.38 -63.77 -3.22
C ALA A 20 10.69 -62.39 -2.93
N LEU A 21 11.14 -61.67 -1.90
CA LEU A 21 10.64 -60.33 -1.59
C LEU A 21 11.01 -59.31 -2.67
N ALA A 22 12.28 -59.38 -3.14
CA ALA A 22 12.75 -58.54 -4.24
C ALA A 22 11.97 -58.81 -5.54
N GLU A 23 11.73 -60.06 -5.89
CA GLU A 23 10.93 -60.46 -7.04
C GLU A 23 9.46 -59.99 -6.90
N ALA A 24 8.89 -60.12 -5.70
CA ALA A 24 7.52 -59.71 -5.43
C ALA A 24 7.33 -58.17 -5.57
N ILE A 25 8.37 -57.35 -5.35
CA ILE A 25 8.34 -55.88 -5.48
C ILE A 25 8.66 -55.47 -6.93
N THR A 26 9.56 -56.17 -7.59
CA THR A 26 9.98 -55.82 -8.95
C THR A 26 8.81 -55.91 -9.93
N CYS A 27 8.50 -54.80 -10.56
CA CYS A 27 7.49 -54.70 -11.62
C CYS A 27 7.81 -53.49 -12.52
N ASP A 28 7.01 -53.25 -13.56
CA ASP A 28 7.18 -52.08 -14.42
C ASP A 28 7.24 -50.77 -13.61
N GLY A 29 8.40 -50.07 -13.70
CA GLY A 29 8.65 -48.80 -13.03
C GLY A 29 9.27 -48.92 -11.62
N MET A 30 9.41 -50.10 -11.01
CA MET A 30 10.08 -50.31 -9.73
C MET A 30 11.27 -51.28 -9.88
N TRP A 31 12.41 -50.87 -9.39
CA TRP A 31 13.63 -51.66 -9.36
C TRP A 31 14.05 -51.92 -7.90
N VAL A 32 14.61 -53.06 -7.64
CA VAL A 32 15.01 -53.45 -6.26
C VAL A 32 16.52 -53.51 -6.16
N PHE A 33 17.01 -52.87 -5.13
CA PHE A 33 18.38 -53.03 -4.63
C PHE A 33 18.35 -53.77 -3.29
N ALA A 34 18.96 -54.97 -3.27
CA ALA A 34 19.02 -55.76 -2.05
C ALA A 34 20.27 -55.33 -1.22
N ALA A 35 20.04 -54.94 0.03
CA ALA A 35 21.10 -54.51 0.97
C ALA A 35 21.06 -55.38 2.21
N ASP A 36 22.26 -55.59 2.82
CA ASP A 36 22.40 -56.28 4.07
C ASP A 36 22.24 -55.32 5.28
N ASN A 37 22.47 -54.04 5.06
CA ASN A 37 22.33 -53.02 6.09
C ASN A 37 22.04 -51.62 5.48
N ILE A 38 21.74 -50.66 6.35
CA ILE A 38 21.34 -49.29 6.00
C ILE A 38 22.50 -48.46 5.41
N SER A 39 23.75 -48.79 5.72
CA SER A 39 24.92 -47.96 5.41
C SER A 39 25.28 -47.92 3.92
N TYR A 40 24.79 -48.85 3.13
CA TYR A 40 25.13 -49.02 1.71
C TYR A 40 23.95 -48.80 0.77
N LEU A 41 23.04 -47.86 1.10
CA LEU A 41 21.92 -47.54 0.24
C LEU A 41 22.33 -46.56 -0.86
N PRO A 42 21.96 -46.81 -2.13
CA PRO A 42 22.17 -45.86 -3.21
C PRO A 42 21.45 -44.52 -2.94
N ALA A 43 22.06 -43.42 -3.42
CA ALA A 43 21.51 -42.08 -3.23
C ALA A 43 20.12 -41.89 -3.89
N GLU A 44 19.85 -42.63 -4.94
CA GLU A 44 18.60 -42.61 -5.70
C GLU A 44 17.46 -43.46 -5.08
N THR A 45 17.69 -44.04 -3.88
CA THR A 45 16.67 -44.85 -3.21
C THR A 45 15.44 -44.02 -2.88
N ALA A 46 14.28 -44.42 -3.41
CA ALA A 46 13.02 -43.74 -3.21
C ALA A 46 12.25 -44.21 -1.96
N LEU A 47 12.45 -45.50 -1.57
CA LEU A 47 11.77 -46.12 -0.42
C LEU A 47 12.56 -47.31 0.07
N ILE A 48 12.50 -47.59 1.37
CA ILE A 48 13.10 -48.76 2.02
C ILE A 48 12.01 -49.74 2.42
N VAL A 49 12.19 -51.01 2.05
CA VAL A 49 11.43 -52.14 2.59
C VAL A 49 12.36 -52.91 3.49
N ALA A 50 12.13 -52.92 4.80
CA ALA A 50 12.99 -53.50 5.80
C ALA A 50 12.32 -54.68 6.51
N HIS A 51 12.95 -55.83 6.51
CA HIS A 51 12.47 -56.96 7.32
C HIS A 51 12.73 -56.70 8.79
N ALA A 52 11.76 -56.93 9.67
CA ALA A 52 11.84 -56.59 11.08
C ALA A 52 13.11 -57.16 11.76
N HIS A 53 13.48 -58.39 11.45
CA HIS A 53 14.66 -59.06 12.04
C HIS A 53 16.01 -58.61 11.43
N ALA A 54 16.02 -58.01 10.27
CA ALA A 54 17.24 -57.63 9.57
C ALA A 54 17.81 -56.27 10.00
N VAL A 55 17.05 -55.47 10.74
CA VAL A 55 17.47 -54.12 11.18
C VAL A 55 17.67 -54.12 12.68
N PRO A 56 18.91 -53.90 13.21
CA PRO A 56 19.17 -53.76 14.62
C PRO A 56 18.38 -52.61 15.24
N HIS A 57 17.87 -52.78 16.46
CA HIS A 57 17.00 -51.82 17.15
C HIS A 57 17.52 -50.37 17.18
N GLN A 58 18.81 -50.21 17.36
CA GLN A 58 19.47 -48.90 17.38
C GLN A 58 19.46 -48.16 16.05
N HIS A 59 19.15 -48.81 14.94
CA HIS A 59 19.12 -48.19 13.61
C HIS A 59 17.73 -47.84 13.12
N TRP A 60 16.64 -48.26 13.80
CA TRP A 60 15.29 -47.90 13.41
C TRP A 60 15.03 -46.39 13.46
N SER A 61 15.58 -45.71 14.45
CA SER A 61 15.50 -44.26 14.58
C SER A 61 16.21 -43.50 13.43
N GLN A 62 17.24 -44.13 12.82
CA GLN A 62 17.96 -43.54 11.69
C GLN A 62 17.17 -43.68 10.37
N LEU A 63 16.27 -44.68 10.28
CA LEU A 63 15.39 -44.87 9.14
C LEU A 63 14.17 -43.91 9.23
N ALA A 64 13.68 -43.68 10.43
CA ALA A 64 12.57 -42.77 10.65
C ALA A 64 12.93 -41.34 10.26
N GLY A 65 12.32 -40.82 9.22
CA GLY A 65 12.51 -39.44 8.79
C GLY A 65 13.50 -39.17 7.65
N ARG A 66 14.29 -40.18 7.23
CA ARG A 66 15.25 -40.01 6.11
C ARG A 66 14.64 -40.40 4.75
N LEU A 67 13.98 -41.54 4.72
CA LEU A 67 13.27 -42.06 3.53
C LEU A 67 11.99 -42.75 4.00
N PRO A 68 10.94 -42.81 3.20
CA PRO A 68 9.76 -43.59 3.55
C PRO A 68 10.14 -45.04 3.70
N THR A 69 9.83 -45.62 4.85
CA THR A 69 10.22 -47.00 5.21
C THR A 69 9.01 -47.84 5.50
N LEU A 70 8.89 -48.98 4.80
CA LEU A 70 7.88 -49.99 5.03
C LEU A 70 8.51 -51.18 5.73
N VAL A 71 7.96 -51.57 6.86
CA VAL A 71 8.45 -52.74 7.64
C VAL A 71 7.67 -53.98 7.23
N VAL A 72 8.39 -55.08 6.99
CA VAL A 72 7.79 -56.37 6.67
C VAL A 72 8.16 -57.41 7.75
N SER A 73 7.24 -58.31 8.05
CA SER A 73 7.44 -59.38 9.02
C SER A 73 6.59 -60.61 8.65
N ASP A 74 7.01 -61.77 9.14
CA ASP A 74 6.25 -63.02 8.93
C ASP A 74 5.26 -63.29 10.08
N SER A 75 5.25 -62.53 11.15
CA SER A 75 4.35 -62.69 12.30
C SER A 75 3.88 -61.37 12.87
N ARG A 76 2.59 -61.31 13.30
CA ARG A 76 2.03 -60.17 14.03
C ARG A 76 2.58 -60.05 15.48
N GLN A 77 3.10 -61.10 16.02
CA GLN A 77 3.65 -61.14 17.42
C GLN A 77 5.16 -60.86 17.41
N ASP A 78 5.68 -60.34 16.35
CA ASP A 78 7.08 -59.95 16.22
C ASP A 78 7.37 -58.77 17.13
N ALA A 79 8.26 -58.95 18.13
CA ALA A 79 8.63 -57.90 19.08
C ALA A 79 9.36 -56.74 18.40
N ASP A 80 10.05 -57.01 17.31
CA ASP A 80 10.81 -55.99 16.55
C ASP A 80 9.88 -55.16 15.67
N LEU A 81 8.79 -55.76 15.15
CA LEU A 81 7.74 -55.02 14.46
C LEU A 81 7.03 -54.02 15.40
N ILE A 82 6.70 -54.43 16.63
CA ILE A 82 6.07 -53.57 17.63
C ILE A 82 6.99 -52.37 17.94
N LYS A 83 8.28 -52.60 18.14
CA LYS A 83 9.24 -51.52 18.40
C LYS A 83 9.41 -50.58 17.20
N ALA A 84 9.37 -51.08 15.99
CA ALA A 84 9.44 -50.27 14.78
C ALA A 84 8.23 -49.30 14.68
N VAL A 85 7.05 -49.77 15.06
CA VAL A 85 5.83 -48.95 15.11
C VAL A 85 5.91 -47.90 16.23
N ASP A 86 6.41 -48.24 17.39
CA ASP A 86 6.59 -47.30 18.52
C ASP A 86 7.57 -46.15 18.21
N ILE A 87 8.54 -46.36 17.31
CA ILE A 87 9.47 -45.35 16.85
C ILE A 87 8.87 -44.43 15.78
N GLY A 88 7.64 -44.70 15.33
CA GLY A 88 6.93 -43.85 14.35
C GLY A 88 7.07 -44.28 12.90
N LEU A 89 7.56 -45.50 12.64
CA LEU A 89 7.45 -46.13 11.33
C LEU A 89 6.00 -46.62 11.15
N VAL A 90 5.25 -45.88 10.37
CA VAL A 90 3.77 -45.94 10.34
C VAL A 90 3.23 -47.13 9.55
N ASP A 91 3.97 -47.62 8.54
CA ASP A 91 3.48 -48.62 7.61
C ASP A 91 4.21 -49.96 7.78
N TYR A 92 3.45 -51.02 8.00
CA TYR A 92 3.98 -52.38 8.07
C TYR A 92 3.04 -53.37 7.33
N ILE A 93 3.61 -54.48 6.87
CA ILE A 93 2.88 -55.60 6.29
C ILE A 93 3.35 -56.95 6.87
N VAL A 94 2.40 -57.78 7.21
CA VAL A 94 2.69 -59.14 7.68
C VAL A 94 2.43 -60.13 6.53
N HIS A 95 3.31 -61.15 6.41
CA HIS A 95 3.31 -62.10 5.32
C HIS A 95 3.34 -61.44 3.92
N PRO A 96 4.40 -60.60 3.65
CA PRO A 96 4.47 -59.77 2.43
C PRO A 96 4.38 -60.61 1.13
N LEU A 97 4.90 -61.83 1.10
CA LEU A 97 4.86 -62.68 -0.06
C LEU A 97 3.43 -63.20 -0.39
N ARG A 98 2.57 -63.35 0.60
CA ARG A 98 1.16 -63.70 0.41
C ARG A 98 0.33 -62.52 -0.06
N HIS A 99 0.78 -61.34 0.17
CA HIS A 99 0.11 -60.08 -0.11
C HIS A 99 0.91 -59.13 -1.04
N ALA A 100 1.59 -59.72 -2.05
CA ALA A 100 2.49 -58.98 -2.93
C ALA A 100 1.85 -57.78 -3.65
N GLU A 101 0.57 -57.90 -4.05
CA GLU A 101 -0.18 -56.81 -4.66
C GLU A 101 -0.41 -55.66 -3.69
N LEU A 102 -0.77 -55.96 -2.45
CA LEU A 102 -0.92 -54.98 -1.37
C LEU A 102 0.40 -54.30 -1.06
N LEU A 103 1.50 -55.05 -0.96
CA LEU A 103 2.85 -54.53 -0.76
C LEU A 103 3.21 -53.48 -1.81
N ARG A 104 3.03 -53.82 -3.12
CA ARG A 104 3.32 -52.90 -4.22
C ARG A 104 2.46 -51.63 -4.16
N ARG A 105 1.17 -51.76 -3.80
CA ARG A 105 0.28 -50.61 -3.63
C ARG A 105 0.71 -49.72 -2.46
N MET A 106 1.14 -50.30 -1.34
CA MET A 106 1.65 -49.56 -0.17
C MET A 106 2.93 -48.80 -0.52
N ILE A 107 3.88 -49.46 -1.24
CA ILE A 107 5.11 -48.84 -1.72
C ILE A 107 4.81 -47.62 -2.58
N ARG A 108 3.95 -47.74 -3.59
CA ARG A 108 3.58 -46.58 -4.47
C ARG A 108 2.98 -45.46 -3.67
N LYS A 109 2.05 -45.76 -2.76
CA LYS A 109 1.41 -44.75 -1.91
C LYS A 109 2.38 -44.05 -0.98
N ALA A 110 3.32 -44.80 -0.38
CA ALA A 110 4.32 -44.22 0.52
C ALA A 110 5.28 -43.27 -0.23
N ILE A 111 5.70 -43.63 -1.44
CA ILE A 111 6.53 -42.78 -2.29
C ILE A 111 5.77 -41.51 -2.70
N GLU A 112 4.51 -41.63 -3.13
CA GLU A 112 3.68 -40.51 -3.51
C GLU A 112 3.48 -39.52 -2.32
N LEU A 113 3.12 -40.04 -1.15
CA LEU A 113 2.94 -39.23 0.05
C LEU A 113 4.24 -38.52 0.48
N HIS A 114 5.38 -39.21 0.39
CA HIS A 114 6.67 -38.59 0.71
C HIS A 114 7.07 -37.50 -0.29
N ALA A 115 6.81 -37.72 -1.58
CA ALA A 115 7.06 -36.72 -2.61
C ALA A 115 6.18 -35.45 -2.38
N LEU A 116 4.89 -35.62 -2.11
CA LEU A 116 3.99 -34.53 -1.77
C LEU A 116 4.39 -33.79 -0.50
N ALA A 117 4.82 -34.51 0.54
CA ALA A 117 5.30 -33.89 1.77
C ALA A 117 6.56 -33.05 1.52
N SER A 118 7.51 -33.61 0.77
CA SER A 118 8.77 -32.92 0.41
C SER A 118 8.52 -31.68 -0.47
N GLU A 119 7.59 -31.76 -1.41
CA GLU A 119 7.18 -30.62 -2.24
C GLU A 119 6.56 -29.51 -1.36
N ARG A 120 5.61 -29.89 -0.51
CA ARG A 120 4.98 -28.96 0.44
C ARG A 120 5.98 -28.25 1.35
N ASP A 121 7.00 -28.97 1.85
CA ASP A 121 8.00 -28.39 2.72
C ASP A 121 8.93 -27.43 1.96
N ARG A 122 9.27 -27.74 0.70
CA ARG A 122 9.98 -26.83 -0.21
C ARG A 122 9.18 -25.56 -0.50
N ASP A 123 7.88 -25.71 -0.80
CA ASP A 123 6.99 -24.58 -1.08
C ASP A 123 6.85 -23.67 0.15
N ARG A 124 6.72 -24.28 1.34
CA ARG A 124 6.70 -23.51 2.60
C ARG A 124 7.98 -22.72 2.83
N ALA A 125 9.14 -23.33 2.61
CA ALA A 125 10.42 -22.64 2.74
C ALA A 125 10.55 -21.48 1.74
N ARG A 126 10.11 -21.72 0.47
CA ARG A 126 10.11 -20.67 -0.57
C ARG A 126 9.15 -19.52 -0.25
N LEU A 127 7.95 -19.83 0.25
CA LEU A 127 6.99 -18.80 0.67
C LEU A 127 7.52 -17.97 1.85
N ALA A 128 8.21 -18.60 2.81
CA ALA A 128 8.82 -17.88 3.92
C ALA A 128 9.92 -16.90 3.44
N GLU A 129 10.78 -17.35 2.53
CA GLU A 129 11.83 -16.51 1.92
C GLU A 129 11.24 -15.33 1.12
N LEU A 130 10.19 -15.60 0.33
CA LEU A 130 9.50 -14.55 -0.43
C LEU A 130 8.83 -13.52 0.48
N ASN A 131 8.19 -13.97 1.58
CA ASN A 131 7.58 -13.08 2.57
C ASN A 131 8.62 -12.18 3.24
N GLU A 132 9.75 -12.73 3.69
CA GLU A 132 10.84 -11.95 4.30
C GLU A 132 11.39 -10.90 3.32
N SER A 133 11.59 -11.31 2.06
CA SER A 133 12.01 -10.39 0.99
C SER A 133 10.99 -9.28 0.75
N LEU A 134 9.69 -9.62 0.69
CA LEU A 134 8.62 -8.67 0.49
C LEU A 134 8.53 -7.66 1.65
N GLU A 135 8.59 -8.13 2.89
CA GLU A 135 8.58 -7.27 4.08
C GLU A 135 9.74 -6.28 4.07
N THR A 136 10.94 -6.75 3.70
CA THR A 136 12.13 -5.90 3.57
C THR A 136 11.93 -4.81 2.52
N HIS A 137 11.42 -5.17 1.33
CA HIS A 137 11.16 -4.18 0.27
C HIS A 137 10.07 -3.18 0.66
N LEU A 138 9.00 -3.63 1.32
CA LEU A 138 7.94 -2.74 1.82
C LEU A 138 8.48 -1.78 2.88
N ALA A 139 9.35 -2.22 3.78
CA ALA A 139 9.97 -1.36 4.79
C ALA A 139 10.84 -0.27 4.14
N LEU A 140 11.64 -0.62 3.12
CA LEU A 140 12.45 0.36 2.38
C LEU A 140 11.57 1.38 1.65
N LEU A 141 10.53 0.93 0.94
CA LEU A 141 9.59 1.83 0.24
C LEU A 141 8.88 2.79 1.20
N ARG A 142 8.45 2.29 2.38
CA ARG A 142 7.84 3.14 3.43
C ARG A 142 8.81 4.21 3.89
N MET A 143 10.06 3.85 4.15
CA MET A 143 11.10 4.79 4.61
C MET A 143 11.38 5.88 3.58
N ASP A 144 11.43 5.52 2.29
CA ASP A 144 11.62 6.48 1.19
C ASP A 144 10.42 7.44 1.09
N GLN A 145 9.20 6.93 1.19
CA GLN A 145 7.99 7.76 1.16
C GLN A 145 7.89 8.69 2.38
N GLN A 146 8.25 8.24 3.58
CA GLN A 146 8.33 9.07 4.79
C GLN A 146 9.31 10.21 4.62
N SER A 147 10.51 9.91 4.09
CA SER A 147 11.53 10.92 3.82
C SER A 147 11.04 11.96 2.82
N GLY A 148 10.38 11.51 1.75
CA GLY A 148 9.75 12.40 0.77
C GLY A 148 8.65 13.28 1.38
N GLY A 149 7.81 12.73 2.26
CA GLY A 149 6.76 13.45 2.97
C GLY A 149 7.33 14.54 3.92
N HIS A 150 8.46 14.27 4.57
CA HIS A 150 9.15 15.29 5.37
C HIS A 150 9.65 16.46 4.50
N ILE A 151 10.16 16.18 3.31
CA ILE A 151 10.59 17.22 2.36
C ILE A 151 9.38 18.02 1.89
N GLN A 152 8.30 17.36 1.48
CA GLN A 152 7.07 18.03 1.01
C GLN A 152 6.49 18.95 2.09
N ARG A 153 6.38 18.50 3.34
CA ARG A 153 5.92 19.32 4.48
C ARG A 153 6.78 20.56 4.71
N ARG A 154 8.10 20.48 4.49
CA ARG A 154 8.99 21.65 4.61
C ARG A 154 8.84 22.66 3.47
N LEU A 155 8.23 22.26 2.36
CA LEU A 155 7.93 23.16 1.25
C LEU A 155 6.64 23.96 1.47
N LEU A 156 5.77 23.51 2.38
CA LEU A 156 4.57 24.25 2.77
C LEU A 156 4.95 25.56 3.47
N PRO A 157 4.12 26.61 3.34
CA PRO A 157 4.40 27.90 3.97
C PRO A 157 4.31 27.79 5.51
N ALA A 158 4.95 28.73 6.22
CA ALA A 158 4.81 28.83 7.67
C ALA A 158 3.34 29.14 8.04
N ARG A 159 2.83 28.50 9.08
CA ARG A 159 1.46 28.69 9.57
C ARG A 159 1.39 28.91 11.11
N PRO A 160 0.49 29.72 11.64
CA PRO A 160 -0.25 30.75 10.89
C PRO A 160 0.68 31.86 10.40
N LYS A 161 0.26 32.63 9.41
CA LYS A 161 1.04 33.78 8.90
C LYS A 161 0.14 34.95 8.56
N VAL A 162 0.58 36.14 8.92
CA VAL A 162 -0.06 37.38 8.49
C VAL A 162 0.74 37.98 7.34
N ILE A 163 0.06 38.42 6.29
CA ILE A 163 0.65 39.09 5.12
C ILE A 163 -0.19 40.32 4.81
N ASN A 164 0.38 41.51 4.90
CA ASN A 164 -0.31 42.78 4.65
C ASN A 164 -1.67 42.84 5.36
N SER A 165 -1.68 42.51 6.68
CA SER A 165 -2.86 42.49 7.56
C SER A 165 -3.92 41.42 7.25
N VAL A 166 -3.68 40.50 6.33
CA VAL A 166 -4.52 39.32 6.05
C VAL A 166 -3.91 38.09 6.70
N TYR A 167 -4.72 37.33 7.40
CA TYR A 167 -4.33 36.11 8.11
C TYR A 167 -4.53 34.88 7.21
N PHE A 168 -3.49 34.03 7.14
CA PHE A 168 -3.45 32.78 6.42
C PHE A 168 -3.16 31.64 7.39
N ASP A 169 -3.96 30.59 7.34
CA ASP A 169 -3.73 29.36 8.06
C ASP A 169 -4.24 28.18 7.27
N TYR A 170 -3.76 26.98 7.57
CA TYR A 170 -4.19 25.76 6.89
C TYR A 170 -4.10 24.54 7.81
N TRP A 171 -4.89 23.53 7.48
CA TRP A 171 -4.76 22.18 8.01
C TRP A 171 -4.44 21.23 6.84
N PHE A 172 -3.39 20.44 7.01
CA PHE A 172 -2.86 19.54 6.01
C PHE A 172 -2.69 18.14 6.61
N ALA A 173 -3.48 17.16 6.16
CA ALA A 173 -3.50 15.79 6.64
C ALA A 173 -3.45 14.84 5.44
N PRO A 174 -2.27 14.40 5.03
CA PRO A 174 -2.12 13.47 3.92
C PRO A 174 -2.70 12.09 4.29
N SER A 175 -3.33 11.42 3.32
CA SER A 175 -3.87 10.06 3.46
C SER A 175 -2.77 9.00 3.57
N LEU A 176 -1.63 9.27 2.93
CA LEU A 176 -0.40 8.48 2.99
C LEU A 176 0.78 9.37 3.45
N TYR A 177 2.00 8.95 3.22
CA TYR A 177 3.20 9.73 3.56
C TYR A 177 3.38 10.97 2.68
N LEU A 178 2.94 10.87 1.42
CA LEU A 178 3.05 11.89 0.38
C LEU A 178 1.65 12.27 -0.09
N SER A 179 1.40 13.56 -0.27
CA SER A 179 0.11 14.11 -0.66
C SER A 179 0.11 14.64 -2.09
N GLY A 180 -1.05 14.49 -2.77
CA GLY A 180 -1.37 15.22 -3.99
C GLY A 180 -1.79 16.66 -3.72
N ASP A 181 -2.29 16.94 -2.53
CA ASP A 181 -2.66 18.29 -2.11
C ASP A 181 -1.44 19.17 -1.86
N PHE A 182 -1.56 20.43 -2.22
CA PHE A 182 -0.55 21.43 -1.90
C PHE A 182 -1.11 22.84 -1.91
N LEU A 183 -0.49 23.71 -1.13
CA LEU A 183 -0.86 25.13 -1.06
C LEU A 183 0.36 26.00 -0.80
N ASP A 184 0.25 27.27 -1.17
CA ASP A 184 1.23 28.28 -0.81
C ASP A 184 0.61 29.67 -0.77
N TYR A 185 1.23 30.56 0.01
CA TYR A 185 0.87 31.96 0.06
C TYR A 185 2.12 32.81 0.31
N GLN A 186 2.23 33.90 -0.44
CA GLN A 186 3.41 34.73 -0.47
C GLN A 186 3.05 36.22 -0.55
N ARG A 187 3.86 37.04 0.11
CA ARG A 187 3.86 38.49 -0.10
C ARG A 187 4.64 38.78 -1.38
N TYR A 188 4.01 39.45 -2.33
CA TYR A 188 4.73 40.01 -3.45
C TYR A 188 5.33 41.39 -3.10
N ASN A 189 4.50 42.31 -2.57
CA ASN A 189 4.90 43.62 -2.08
C ASN A 189 3.89 44.13 -1.04
N GLU A 190 3.96 45.42 -0.67
CA GLU A 190 3.00 46.04 0.28
C GLU A 190 1.56 46.04 -0.20
N ARG A 191 1.34 45.96 -1.51
CA ARG A 191 0.01 46.02 -2.12
C ARG A 191 -0.58 44.68 -2.43
N TYR A 192 0.25 43.68 -2.81
CA TYR A 192 -0.23 42.40 -3.32
C TYR A 192 0.29 41.22 -2.50
N SER A 193 -0.59 40.27 -2.26
CA SER A 193 -0.24 38.91 -1.87
C SER A 193 -0.87 37.91 -2.83
N ALA A 194 -0.14 36.84 -3.15
CA ALA A 194 -0.60 35.77 -4.02
C ALA A 194 -0.67 34.45 -3.25
N PHE A 195 -1.65 33.63 -3.56
CA PHE A 195 -1.81 32.31 -2.97
C PHE A 195 -2.40 31.35 -3.98
N TYR A 196 -2.15 30.07 -3.79
CA TYR A 196 -2.79 29.01 -4.54
C TYR A 196 -3.10 27.80 -3.68
N PHE A 197 -4.07 27.04 -4.12
CA PHE A 197 -4.49 25.79 -3.53
C PHE A 197 -4.63 24.77 -4.67
N ALA A 198 -3.98 23.62 -4.56
CA ALA A 198 -3.89 22.61 -5.61
C ALA A 198 -4.18 21.24 -5.04
N ASP A 199 -4.88 20.43 -5.83
CA ASP A 199 -5.08 19.02 -5.59
C ASP A 199 -4.73 18.29 -6.91
N VAL A 200 -3.68 17.46 -6.85
CA VAL A 200 -3.14 16.71 -7.97
C VAL A 200 -3.73 15.31 -8.01
N SER A 201 -4.29 14.93 -9.15
CA SER A 201 -4.97 13.65 -9.36
C SER A 201 -4.20 12.43 -8.84
N GLY A 202 -4.85 11.64 -7.97
CA GLY A 202 -4.30 10.46 -7.32
C GLY A 202 -3.27 10.79 -6.24
N HIS A 203 -2.70 9.78 -5.61
CA HIS A 203 -1.86 9.88 -4.43
C HIS A 203 -0.43 9.35 -4.65
N GLY A 204 0.44 9.56 -3.67
CA GLY A 204 1.79 9.02 -3.64
C GLY A 204 2.84 9.87 -4.36
N ALA A 205 3.99 9.29 -4.66
CA ALA A 205 5.19 10.00 -5.08
C ALA A 205 5.00 10.82 -6.37
N SER A 206 4.28 10.29 -7.37
CA SER A 206 4.10 10.99 -8.65
C SER A 206 3.27 12.28 -8.49
N SER A 207 2.21 12.26 -7.66
CA SER A 207 1.41 13.45 -7.37
C SER A 207 2.21 14.45 -6.52
N ALA A 208 2.94 13.98 -5.52
CA ALA A 208 3.82 14.81 -4.71
C ALA A 208 4.93 15.51 -5.51
N PHE A 209 5.51 14.86 -6.52
CA PHE A 209 6.48 15.53 -7.41
C PHE A 209 5.86 16.65 -8.23
N VAL A 210 4.60 16.48 -8.67
CA VAL A 210 3.87 17.57 -9.33
C VAL A 210 3.68 18.76 -8.38
N THR A 211 3.38 18.53 -7.10
CA THR A 211 3.25 19.63 -6.11
C THR A 211 4.56 20.42 -5.95
N VAL A 212 5.72 19.73 -5.96
CA VAL A 212 7.04 20.39 -5.94
C VAL A 212 7.26 21.22 -7.20
N LEU A 213 6.89 20.70 -8.37
CA LEU A 213 6.95 21.44 -9.63
C LEU A 213 6.06 22.68 -9.60
N LEU A 214 4.82 22.56 -9.12
CA LEU A 214 3.90 23.68 -8.96
C LEU A 214 4.50 24.77 -8.06
N LYS A 215 5.06 24.39 -6.91
CA LYS A 215 5.77 25.32 -6.01
C LYS A 215 6.88 26.09 -6.71
N TYR A 216 7.71 25.38 -7.47
CA TYR A 216 8.81 25.99 -8.22
C TYR A 216 8.31 26.98 -9.26
N LEU A 217 7.31 26.58 -10.05
CA LEU A 217 6.75 27.40 -11.13
C LEU A 217 6.06 28.65 -10.57
N CYS A 218 5.23 28.52 -9.52
CA CYS A 218 4.55 29.64 -8.89
C CYS A 218 5.55 30.67 -8.34
N ASN A 219 6.61 30.19 -7.65
CA ASN A 219 7.65 31.08 -7.14
C ASN A 219 8.38 31.83 -8.28
N ARG A 220 8.71 31.12 -9.35
CA ARG A 220 9.36 31.71 -10.51
C ARG A 220 8.49 32.79 -11.14
N TRP A 221 7.22 32.47 -11.44
CA TRP A 221 6.31 33.42 -12.10
C TRP A 221 5.96 34.61 -11.21
N LEU A 222 5.83 34.42 -9.90
CA LEU A 222 5.61 35.53 -8.97
C LEU A 222 6.82 36.49 -8.99
N ASN A 223 8.04 35.98 -9.07
CA ASN A 223 9.26 36.79 -9.17
C ASN A 223 9.41 37.50 -10.53
N GLU A 224 8.86 36.92 -11.60
CA GLU A 224 8.87 37.46 -12.96
C GLU A 224 7.72 38.47 -13.20
N TRP A 225 6.70 38.46 -12.32
CA TRP A 225 5.58 39.39 -12.45
C TRP A 225 6.00 40.83 -12.16
N ASP A 226 5.53 41.76 -12.99
CA ASP A 226 5.86 43.19 -12.88
C ASP A 226 4.94 43.98 -11.93
N GLY A 227 3.96 43.31 -11.30
CA GLY A 227 2.97 43.94 -10.43
C GLY A 227 1.86 44.70 -11.16
N LEU A 228 1.81 44.56 -12.49
CA LEU A 228 0.74 45.13 -13.31
C LEU A 228 -0.34 44.10 -13.60
N GLN A 229 -1.56 44.58 -13.85
CA GLN A 229 -2.71 43.73 -14.23
C GLN A 229 -2.93 42.53 -13.28
N PRO A 230 -3.19 42.76 -11.97
CA PRO A 230 -3.35 41.67 -11.00
C PRO A 230 -4.48 40.69 -11.38
N GLU A 231 -5.45 41.13 -12.14
CA GLU A 231 -6.55 40.33 -12.70
C GLU A 231 -6.08 39.29 -13.73
N ARG A 232 -4.90 39.47 -14.33
CA ARG A 232 -4.33 38.55 -15.31
C ARG A 232 -3.45 37.47 -14.69
N LEU A 233 -2.92 37.70 -13.51
CA LEU A 233 -1.94 36.79 -12.90
C LEU A 233 -2.50 35.38 -12.70
N ALA A 234 -3.68 35.24 -12.12
CA ALA A 234 -4.28 33.94 -11.82
C ALA A 234 -4.59 33.12 -13.11
N PRO A 235 -5.31 33.65 -14.12
CA PRO A 235 -5.56 32.93 -15.35
C PRO A 235 -4.28 32.60 -16.14
N ASP A 236 -3.31 33.51 -16.17
CA ASP A 236 -2.04 33.29 -16.88
C ASP A 236 -1.20 32.19 -16.22
N TRP A 237 -1.23 32.11 -14.87
CA TRP A 237 -0.58 30.99 -14.15
C TRP A 237 -1.24 29.66 -14.45
N LEU A 238 -2.59 29.57 -14.40
CA LEU A 238 -3.28 28.34 -14.72
C LEU A 238 -3.01 27.87 -16.15
N ALA A 239 -2.99 28.80 -17.12
CA ALA A 239 -2.66 28.49 -18.51
C ALA A 239 -1.20 28.04 -18.68
N ALA A 240 -0.29 28.65 -17.95
CA ALA A 240 1.13 28.26 -17.97
C ALA A 240 1.34 26.88 -17.33
N MET A 241 0.70 26.62 -16.16
CA MET A 241 0.72 25.31 -15.49
C MET A 241 0.13 24.21 -16.38
N ASN A 242 -0.97 24.52 -17.07
CA ASN A 242 -1.59 23.57 -18.00
C ASN A 242 -0.60 23.11 -19.07
N ARG A 243 0.12 24.03 -19.69
CA ARG A 243 1.15 23.70 -20.69
C ARG A 243 2.31 22.90 -20.10
N GLU A 244 2.81 23.30 -18.94
CA GLU A 244 3.93 22.61 -18.27
C GLU A 244 3.56 21.18 -17.87
N LEU A 245 2.41 20.96 -17.28
CA LEU A 245 1.96 19.61 -16.88
C LEU A 245 1.76 18.70 -18.09
N GLN A 246 1.19 19.22 -19.19
CA GLN A 246 1.07 18.44 -20.43
C GLN A 246 2.43 18.07 -21.02
N GLY A 247 3.41 18.97 -20.93
CA GLY A 247 4.77 18.73 -21.41
C GLY A 247 5.56 17.69 -20.61
N THR A 248 5.08 17.29 -19.43
CA THR A 248 5.80 16.30 -18.58
C THR A 248 5.56 14.85 -18.96
N ASP A 249 4.55 14.53 -19.76
CA ASP A 249 4.11 13.14 -20.08
C ASP A 249 3.82 12.25 -18.84
N ILE A 250 3.70 12.85 -17.65
CA ILE A 250 3.41 12.11 -16.40
C ILE A 250 1.96 11.62 -16.35
N GLY A 251 1.07 12.18 -17.20
CA GLY A 251 -0.35 11.84 -17.25
C GLY A 251 -1.12 12.30 -16.00
N LYS A 252 -0.60 13.29 -15.27
CA LYS A 252 -1.24 13.89 -14.09
C LYS A 252 -1.94 15.18 -14.48
N HIS A 253 -3.04 15.46 -13.81
CA HIS A 253 -3.76 16.71 -13.87
C HIS A 253 -4.05 17.21 -12.45
N ALA A 254 -4.43 18.47 -12.32
CA ALA A 254 -4.70 19.04 -11.02
C ALA A 254 -5.94 19.94 -11.06
N THR A 255 -6.67 19.95 -9.95
CA THR A 255 -7.61 21.03 -9.66
C THR A 255 -6.82 22.15 -8.96
N LEU A 256 -7.09 23.39 -9.34
CA LEU A 256 -6.34 24.52 -8.83
C LEU A 256 -7.24 25.74 -8.60
N PHE A 257 -6.98 26.42 -7.49
CA PHE A 257 -7.38 27.79 -7.25
C PHE A 257 -6.13 28.66 -7.18
N VAL A 258 -6.13 29.79 -7.88
CA VAL A 258 -5.10 30.82 -7.79
C VAL A 258 -5.77 32.15 -7.44
N GLY A 259 -5.26 32.84 -6.43
CA GLY A 259 -5.78 34.12 -5.96
C GLY A 259 -4.69 35.16 -5.76
N VAL A 260 -5.04 36.41 -6.04
CA VAL A 260 -4.23 37.61 -5.74
C VAL A 260 -5.10 38.61 -4.98
N ILE A 261 -4.68 39.00 -3.80
CA ILE A 261 -5.34 40.04 -3.01
C ILE A 261 -4.66 41.37 -3.28
N ASP A 262 -5.41 42.35 -3.79
CA ASP A 262 -5.02 43.76 -3.80
C ASP A 262 -5.46 44.40 -2.46
N HIS A 263 -4.49 44.62 -1.59
CA HIS A 263 -4.73 45.18 -0.26
C HIS A 263 -5.13 46.63 -0.25
N CYS A 264 -4.90 47.37 -1.36
CA CYS A 264 -5.32 48.77 -1.49
C CYS A 264 -6.79 48.90 -1.90
N SER A 265 -7.25 48.06 -2.79
CA SER A 265 -8.65 48.07 -3.28
C SER A 265 -9.55 47.07 -2.54
N HIS A 266 -8.97 46.24 -1.64
CA HIS A 266 -9.66 45.13 -0.97
C HIS A 266 -10.36 44.20 -1.98
N THR A 267 -9.67 43.84 -3.04
CA THR A 267 -10.19 43.03 -4.13
C THR A 267 -9.41 41.72 -4.22
N LEU A 268 -10.12 40.61 -4.29
CA LEU A 268 -9.57 39.31 -4.67
C LEU A 268 -9.75 39.14 -6.17
N HIS A 269 -8.63 39.01 -6.90
CA HIS A 269 -8.60 38.54 -8.29
C HIS A 269 -8.26 37.06 -8.27
N TYR A 270 -9.03 36.21 -8.98
CA TYR A 270 -8.85 34.77 -8.93
C TYR A 270 -9.20 34.06 -10.23
N SER A 271 -8.76 32.82 -10.33
CA SER A 271 -9.12 31.88 -11.38
C SER A 271 -9.19 30.47 -10.82
N LEU A 272 -10.00 29.64 -11.45
CA LEU A 272 -10.28 28.25 -11.04
C LEU A 272 -9.96 27.28 -12.17
N GLY A 273 -9.26 26.20 -11.84
CA GLY A 273 -9.06 25.02 -12.69
C GLY A 273 -9.80 23.83 -12.08
N ALA A 274 -11.12 23.77 -12.26
CA ALA A 274 -11.99 22.67 -11.78
C ALA A 274 -11.95 22.39 -10.27
N GLN A 275 -11.68 23.40 -9.43
CA GLN A 275 -11.64 23.23 -7.97
C GLN A 275 -12.97 22.71 -7.41
N LEU A 276 -12.91 21.62 -6.67
CA LEU A 276 -14.05 21.03 -5.95
C LEU A 276 -13.59 20.58 -4.55
N PRO A 277 -14.29 20.99 -3.45
CA PRO A 277 -15.41 21.95 -3.40
C PRO A 277 -15.02 23.34 -3.92
N MET A 278 -16.00 24.06 -4.44
CA MET A 278 -15.79 25.48 -4.79
C MET A 278 -15.41 26.28 -3.56
N PRO A 279 -14.50 27.26 -3.65
CA PRO A 279 -14.13 28.09 -2.51
C PRO A 279 -15.34 28.82 -1.91
N LEU A 280 -15.38 28.88 -0.58
CA LEU A 280 -16.51 29.44 0.19
C LEU A 280 -16.06 30.73 0.87
N LEU A 281 -16.69 31.84 0.50
CA LEU A 281 -16.46 33.15 1.11
C LEU A 281 -17.58 33.44 2.11
N VAL A 282 -17.20 33.64 3.37
CA VAL A 282 -18.09 34.12 4.43
C VAL A 282 -17.78 35.59 4.66
N ALA A 283 -18.76 36.45 4.39
CA ALA A 283 -18.64 37.90 4.51
C ALA A 283 -19.99 38.50 4.91
N ASP A 284 -20.02 39.46 5.80
CA ASP A 284 -21.23 40.14 6.31
C ASP A 284 -22.31 39.13 6.81
N GLY A 285 -21.88 38.01 7.38
CA GLY A 285 -22.75 36.93 7.87
C GLY A 285 -23.40 36.09 6.77
N GLN A 286 -23.02 36.27 5.51
CA GLN A 286 -23.46 35.46 4.38
C GLN A 286 -22.37 34.59 3.86
N LEU A 287 -22.73 33.36 3.45
CA LEU A 287 -21.84 32.42 2.77
C LEU A 287 -22.11 32.44 1.27
N VAL A 288 -21.07 32.67 0.49
CA VAL A 288 -21.13 32.73 -0.97
C VAL A 288 -20.10 31.77 -1.56
N ARG A 289 -20.50 30.96 -2.54
CA ARG A 289 -19.57 30.18 -3.34
C ARG A 289 -18.85 31.10 -4.33
N LEU A 290 -17.54 31.04 -4.41
CA LEU A 290 -16.80 31.71 -5.47
C LEU A 290 -16.94 30.88 -6.76
N GLU A 291 -17.92 31.20 -7.54
CA GLU A 291 -18.19 30.51 -8.80
C GLU A 291 -17.15 30.83 -9.86
N GLY A 292 -16.88 29.83 -10.72
CA GLY A 292 -16.00 29.99 -11.86
C GLY A 292 -16.01 28.72 -12.69
N GLU A 293 -15.82 28.88 -13.99
CA GLU A 293 -15.73 27.79 -14.95
C GLU A 293 -14.27 27.62 -15.35
N GLY A 294 -13.72 26.41 -15.20
CA GLY A 294 -12.37 26.09 -15.62
C GLY A 294 -12.16 24.57 -15.66
N MET A 295 -11.42 24.12 -16.66
CA MET A 295 -11.06 22.71 -16.79
C MET A 295 -9.89 22.37 -15.88
N PRO A 296 -9.74 21.09 -15.47
CA PRO A 296 -8.55 20.66 -14.74
C PRO A 296 -7.26 21.00 -15.50
N VAL A 297 -6.27 21.46 -14.75
CA VAL A 297 -4.97 21.86 -15.28
C VAL A 297 -4.17 20.61 -15.66
N GLY A 298 -3.60 20.58 -16.87
CA GLY A 298 -2.85 19.45 -17.40
C GLY A 298 -3.65 18.41 -18.17
N LEU A 299 -5.01 18.55 -18.23
CA LEU A 299 -5.86 17.52 -18.84
C LEU A 299 -6.13 17.79 -20.34
N PHE A 300 -6.40 19.03 -20.72
CA PHE A 300 -6.73 19.40 -22.09
C PHE A 300 -5.78 20.47 -22.63
N PRO A 301 -5.43 20.44 -23.93
CA PRO A 301 -4.60 21.48 -24.54
C PRO A 301 -5.39 22.80 -24.72
N ASP A 302 -4.67 23.89 -24.80
CA ASP A 302 -5.15 25.22 -25.22
C ASP A 302 -6.37 25.73 -24.45
N ILE A 303 -6.42 25.49 -23.13
CA ILE A 303 -7.48 25.98 -22.24
C ILE A 303 -7.24 27.43 -21.88
N GLU A 304 -8.26 28.25 -22.01
CA GLU A 304 -8.33 29.60 -21.46
C GLU A 304 -9.05 29.56 -20.11
N TYR A 305 -8.45 30.20 -19.12
CA TYR A 305 -9.00 30.29 -17.77
C TYR A 305 -9.60 31.69 -17.56
N PRO A 306 -10.80 31.80 -16.97
CA PRO A 306 -11.46 33.09 -16.77
C PRO A 306 -10.76 33.92 -15.69
N SER A 307 -10.67 35.21 -15.90
CA SER A 307 -10.30 36.19 -14.87
C SER A 307 -11.53 36.61 -14.10
N LEU A 308 -11.54 36.35 -12.81
CA LEU A 308 -12.66 36.63 -11.91
C LEU A 308 -12.21 37.56 -10.78
N SER A 309 -13.11 38.32 -10.22
CA SER A 309 -12.82 39.16 -9.07
C SER A 309 -14.03 39.37 -8.16
N CYS A 310 -13.75 39.53 -6.85
CA CYS A 310 -14.78 39.93 -5.89
C CYS A 310 -14.19 40.91 -4.88
N ALA A 311 -15.03 41.79 -4.37
CA ALA A 311 -14.66 42.69 -3.27
C ALA A 311 -14.58 41.88 -1.93
N LEU A 312 -13.59 42.15 -1.15
CA LEU A 312 -13.42 41.58 0.19
C LEU A 312 -13.77 42.65 1.22
N PRO A 313 -14.80 42.47 2.07
CA PRO A 313 -15.06 43.38 3.19
C PRO A 313 -13.95 43.32 4.24
N ALA A 314 -13.93 44.24 5.17
CA ALA A 314 -12.92 44.29 6.22
C ALA A 314 -12.85 42.96 7.02
N GLU A 315 -14.00 42.36 7.26
CA GLU A 315 -14.12 41.07 7.93
C GLU A 315 -14.64 40.04 6.95
N PHE A 316 -13.76 39.18 6.49
CA PHE A 316 -14.11 38.06 5.60
C PHE A 316 -13.39 36.78 6.05
N ARG A 317 -13.89 35.64 5.64
CA ARG A 317 -13.23 34.34 5.73
C ARG A 317 -13.41 33.60 4.41
N LEU A 318 -12.33 33.34 3.72
CA LEU A 318 -12.30 32.53 2.52
C LEU A 318 -11.77 31.14 2.88
N TRP A 319 -12.53 30.11 2.55
CA TRP A 319 -12.22 28.72 2.79
C TRP A 319 -11.99 27.99 1.48
N LEU A 320 -10.87 27.29 1.39
CA LEU A 320 -10.53 26.38 0.31
C LEU A 320 -10.34 25.00 0.92
N CYS A 321 -10.96 24.00 0.32
CA CYS A 321 -10.94 22.61 0.76
C CYS A 321 -10.58 21.70 -0.40
N SER A 322 -9.84 20.60 -0.14
CA SER A 322 -9.72 19.50 -1.08
C SER A 322 -10.96 18.60 -1.03
N ASP A 323 -11.12 17.74 -2.02
CA ASP A 323 -12.24 16.81 -2.11
C ASP A 323 -12.22 15.74 -0.99
N GLY A 324 -11.07 15.40 -0.45
CA GLY A 324 -10.94 14.53 0.72
C GLY A 324 -11.72 15.02 1.95
N VAL A 325 -11.96 16.33 2.08
CA VAL A 325 -12.85 16.87 3.11
C VAL A 325 -14.28 16.36 2.92
N LEU A 326 -14.76 16.28 1.66
CA LEU A 326 -16.08 15.76 1.36
C LEU A 326 -16.21 14.27 1.64
N GLU A 327 -15.14 13.52 1.50
CA GLU A 327 -15.11 12.08 1.81
C GLU A 327 -15.25 11.80 3.30
N CYS A 328 -14.81 12.73 4.13
CA CYS A 328 -14.97 12.68 5.58
C CYS A 328 -16.36 13.05 6.09
N LEU A 329 -17.20 13.64 5.24
CA LEU A 329 -18.53 14.12 5.63
C LEU A 329 -19.62 13.05 5.45
N PRO A 330 -20.66 13.04 6.31
CA PRO A 330 -21.80 12.17 6.16
C PRO A 330 -22.61 12.56 4.92
N GLY A 331 -23.14 11.58 4.21
CA GLY A 331 -24.01 11.82 3.05
C GLY A 331 -23.74 10.85 1.91
N LYS A 332 -24.80 10.48 1.19
CA LYS A 332 -24.72 9.53 0.07
C LYS A 332 -24.47 10.20 -1.28
N THR A 333 -24.69 11.49 -1.38
CA THR A 333 -24.54 12.26 -2.62
C THR A 333 -23.61 13.44 -2.40
N LEU A 334 -22.93 13.85 -3.46
CA LEU A 334 -22.06 15.02 -3.45
C LEU A 334 -22.80 16.28 -2.95
N ASP A 335 -24.01 16.51 -3.43
CA ASP A 335 -24.83 17.67 -3.03
C ASP A 335 -25.14 17.69 -1.51
N THR A 336 -25.37 16.52 -0.91
CA THR A 336 -25.59 16.44 0.54
C THR A 336 -24.32 16.78 1.32
N ARG A 337 -23.16 16.29 0.88
CA ARG A 337 -21.87 16.56 1.51
C ARG A 337 -21.46 18.03 1.35
N LEU A 338 -21.72 18.62 0.19
CA LEU A 338 -21.46 20.06 -0.02
C LEU A 338 -22.30 20.93 0.90
N LYS A 339 -23.59 20.64 1.09
CA LYS A 339 -24.44 21.36 2.04
C LYS A 339 -23.98 21.23 3.48
N GLU A 340 -23.54 20.02 3.86
CA GLU A 340 -22.97 19.79 5.20
C GLU A 340 -21.69 20.61 5.40
N LEU A 341 -20.79 20.63 4.41
CA LEU A 341 -19.58 21.46 4.45
C LEU A 341 -19.92 22.94 4.60
N GLU A 342 -20.87 23.46 3.85
CA GLU A 342 -21.33 24.85 3.93
C GLU A 342 -21.89 25.20 5.30
N GLN A 343 -22.67 24.30 5.89
CA GLN A 343 -23.19 24.49 7.24
C GLN A 343 -22.04 24.55 8.26
N LEU A 344 -21.11 23.61 8.24
CA LEU A 344 -19.96 23.57 9.14
C LEU A 344 -19.12 24.84 9.01
N ILE A 345 -18.86 25.30 7.79
CA ILE A 345 -18.07 26.50 7.52
C ILE A 345 -18.83 27.76 8.00
N SER A 346 -20.15 27.85 7.78
CA SER A 346 -20.93 29.00 8.23
C SER A 346 -20.92 29.17 9.76
N GLU A 347 -20.85 28.06 10.46
CA GLU A 347 -20.82 28.00 11.92
C GLU A 347 -19.40 28.12 12.54
N SER A 348 -18.34 28.06 11.69
CA SER A 348 -16.95 28.09 12.15
C SER A 348 -16.29 29.45 11.91
N VAL A 349 -15.63 29.96 12.92
CA VAL A 349 -14.91 31.25 12.85
C VAL A 349 -13.41 31.03 12.65
N THR A 350 -12.86 29.93 13.17
CA THR A 350 -11.44 29.58 13.08
C THR A 350 -11.26 28.22 12.44
N LEU A 351 -10.05 27.98 11.93
CA LEU A 351 -9.66 26.68 11.38
C LEU A 351 -9.77 25.55 12.41
N GLU A 352 -9.40 25.83 13.67
CA GLU A 352 -9.51 24.85 14.77
C GLU A 352 -10.97 24.45 15.03
N GLN A 353 -11.90 25.42 15.03
CA GLN A 353 -13.32 25.12 15.21
C GLN A 353 -13.86 24.22 14.09
N LEU A 354 -13.47 24.49 12.83
CA LEU A 354 -13.88 23.65 11.72
C LEU A 354 -13.28 22.25 11.86
N ARG A 355 -12.00 22.13 12.22
CA ARG A 355 -11.35 20.85 12.45
C ARG A 355 -12.04 20.05 13.56
N ASP A 356 -12.34 20.66 14.69
CA ASP A 356 -13.00 19.98 15.81
C ASP A 356 -14.41 19.49 15.44
N ARG A 357 -15.14 20.25 14.63
CA ARG A 357 -16.45 19.86 14.12
C ARG A 357 -16.34 18.68 13.13
N LEU A 358 -15.38 18.73 12.22
CA LEU A 358 -15.10 17.61 11.29
C LEU A 358 -14.72 16.34 12.08
N ALA A 359 -13.89 16.48 13.13
CA ALA A 359 -13.53 15.37 14.00
C ALA A 359 -14.73 14.76 14.76
N GLN A 360 -15.74 15.55 15.09
CA GLN A 360 -16.98 15.05 15.70
C GLN A 360 -17.85 14.26 14.70
N THR A 361 -17.76 14.57 13.42
CA THR A 361 -18.51 13.86 12.36
C THR A 361 -17.81 12.61 11.86
N ASN A 362 -16.48 12.55 12.02
CA ASN A 362 -15.68 11.40 11.58
C ASN A 362 -14.61 11.05 12.64
N ALA A 363 -14.74 9.85 13.20
CA ALA A 363 -13.83 9.37 14.24
C ALA A 363 -12.35 9.26 13.79
N LEU A 364 -12.09 9.06 12.49
CA LEU A 364 -10.73 9.03 11.93
C LEU A 364 -9.98 10.35 12.10
N LEU A 365 -10.72 11.47 12.18
CA LEU A 365 -10.15 12.80 12.37
C LEU A 365 -9.94 13.19 13.84
N ALA A 366 -10.58 12.45 14.78
CA ALA A 366 -10.54 12.75 16.21
C ALA A 366 -9.18 12.46 16.87
N GLU A 367 -8.34 11.63 16.24
CA GLU A 367 -7.12 11.11 16.87
C GLU A 367 -5.82 11.86 16.48
N GLY A 368 -5.90 13.11 16.00
CA GLY A 368 -4.77 14.03 16.03
C GLY A 368 -3.97 14.30 14.76
N ASP A 369 -3.17 15.34 14.84
CA ASP A 369 -2.42 16.11 13.84
C ASP A 369 -1.25 15.39 13.16
N ALA A 370 -1.00 14.14 13.45
CA ALA A 370 0.15 13.45 12.90
C ALA A 370 -0.24 12.06 12.43
N ILE A 371 0.21 11.71 11.26
CA ILE A 371 0.55 10.31 10.99
C ILE A 371 1.54 9.96 12.10
N ASP A 372 1.06 9.25 13.12
CA ASP A 372 1.90 8.78 14.21
C ASP A 372 2.87 7.78 13.58
N GLU A 373 4.15 8.14 13.54
CA GLU A 373 5.23 7.29 12.99
C GLU A 373 5.29 5.92 13.69
N ALA A 374 4.63 5.79 14.84
CA ALA A 374 4.62 4.59 15.67
C ALA A 374 3.49 3.58 15.35
N ASN A 375 2.47 3.94 14.57
CA ASN A 375 1.35 3.03 14.28
C ASN A 375 1.02 2.97 12.77
N PRO A 376 1.69 2.08 12.00
CA PRO A 376 1.48 1.93 10.56
C PRO A 376 0.14 1.26 10.17
N ASP A 377 -0.60 0.71 11.13
CA ASP A 377 -1.87 -0.01 10.92
C ASP A 377 -3.11 0.84 11.25
N ARG A 378 -2.93 2.16 11.43
CA ARG A 378 -4.04 3.08 11.63
C ARG A 378 -4.88 3.17 10.36
N ASP A 379 -6.19 3.18 10.50
CA ASP A 379 -7.12 3.41 9.38
C ASP A 379 -6.75 4.72 8.69
N ALA A 380 -6.21 4.63 7.48
CA ALA A 380 -5.80 5.78 6.69
C ALA A 380 -7.02 6.62 6.31
N LEU A 381 -6.84 7.94 6.19
CA LEU A 381 -7.86 8.79 5.59
C LEU A 381 -8.17 8.27 4.17
N PRO A 382 -9.43 8.37 3.73
CA PRO A 382 -9.82 7.88 2.41
C PRO A 382 -9.11 8.63 1.28
N ASP A 383 -8.82 9.93 1.48
CA ASP A 383 -8.04 10.77 0.59
C ASP A 383 -7.28 11.83 1.36
N ASP A 384 -6.39 12.58 0.68
CA ASP A 384 -5.67 13.71 1.24
C ASP A 384 -6.64 14.80 1.67
N LEU A 385 -6.50 15.28 2.91
CA LEU A 385 -7.37 16.28 3.48
C LEU A 385 -6.61 17.57 3.70
N THR A 386 -7.01 18.61 2.98
CA THR A 386 -6.40 19.94 3.12
C THR A 386 -7.48 21.00 3.21
N ILE A 387 -7.33 21.91 4.17
CA ILE A 387 -8.19 23.08 4.34
C ILE A 387 -7.29 24.30 4.48
N MET A 388 -7.55 25.35 3.71
CA MET A 388 -6.90 26.65 3.85
C MET A 388 -7.93 27.71 4.21
N MET A 389 -7.60 28.56 5.18
CA MET A 389 -8.40 29.71 5.59
C MET A 389 -7.61 31.00 5.36
N VAL A 390 -8.26 31.95 4.70
CA VAL A 390 -7.75 33.31 4.52
C VAL A 390 -8.75 34.28 5.14
N SER A 391 -8.34 35.15 6.04
CA SER A 391 -9.28 36.02 6.74
C SER A 391 -8.79 37.45 6.97
N GLY A 392 -9.71 38.37 6.89
CA GLY A 392 -9.80 39.77 7.25
C GLY A 392 -8.58 40.66 7.07
N PHE A 393 -8.80 41.98 7.15
CA PHE A 393 -7.74 42.98 7.05
C PHE A 393 -7.39 43.59 8.44
N GLY A 394 -7.65 42.89 9.51
CA GLY A 394 -7.51 43.44 10.89
C GLY A 394 -6.33 42.86 11.68
N HIS A 395 -5.48 42.06 11.05
CA HIS A 395 -4.39 41.40 11.76
C HIS A 395 -3.10 42.23 11.72
N ALA A 396 -2.34 42.18 12.81
CA ALA A 396 -1.01 42.80 12.85
C ALA A 396 0.02 41.89 12.17
N ASP A 397 0.85 42.45 11.28
CA ASP A 397 1.93 41.72 10.56
C ASP A 397 2.99 41.16 11.52
#